data_20eb57a7ad7a4e7735c77066d87ea620
#
_entry.id   20eb57a7ad7a4e7735c77066d87ea620
#
_cell.length_a   1.000
_cell.length_b   1.000
_cell.length_c   1.000
_cell.angle_alpha   90.00
_cell.angle_beta   90.00
_cell.angle_gamma   90.00
#
_symmetry.space_group_name_H-M   'P 1'
#
loop_
_entity.id
_entity.type
_entity.pdbx_description
1 polymer ?
#
loop_
_entity_poly.entity_id
_entity_poly.type
_entity_poly.pdbx_seq_one_letter_code
_entity_poly.pdbx_strand_id
1 'polypeptide(L)'
;MTSEEISNGYGFYWIIAIFLGQGVVGSIFLIILGITQSIEPFLLTSYKYGLLIEGAIILALIIIGALTSSVWITLFIKNPIKFVITDEYIQAVLPGSLISKSSSFTERHPLEGITSIELEEVVSRDDEGGASISYTAKLIGFYGTNIGTLRGIASTGVADEIADAIGVGIVRKFD
;
A
#
# COMPACT_ATOMS: atom_id res chain seq x y z
N MET A 1 -19.15 -17.34 -8.86
CA MET A 1 -17.96 -17.11 -8.04
C MET A 1 -18.18 -15.82 -7.31
N THR A 2 -18.53 -15.88 -6.06
CA THR A 2 -18.59 -14.72 -5.15
C THR A 2 -17.19 -14.53 -4.62
N SER A 3 -16.63 -13.34 -4.83
CA SER A 3 -15.37 -12.95 -4.20
C SER A 3 -15.68 -11.92 -3.15
N GLU A 4 -15.21 -12.11 -1.95
CA GLU A 4 -15.27 -11.16 -0.86
C GLU A 4 -13.93 -10.43 -0.74
N GLU A 5 -13.96 -9.10 -0.61
CA GLU A 5 -12.78 -8.27 -0.45
C GLU A 5 -12.77 -7.64 0.94
N ILE A 6 -11.78 -7.98 1.75
CA ILE A 6 -11.59 -7.43 3.09
C ILE A 6 -10.47 -6.40 3.05
N SER A 7 -10.79 -5.15 3.44
CA SER A 7 -9.81 -4.06 3.50
C SER A 7 -8.89 -4.22 4.71
N ASN A 8 -7.59 -4.11 4.51
CA ASN A 8 -6.59 -4.21 5.59
C ASN A 8 -6.29 -2.88 6.31
N GLY A 9 -7.11 -1.85 6.09
CA GLY A 9 -6.96 -0.56 6.81
C GLY A 9 -5.79 0.33 6.37
N TYR A 10 -4.91 -0.14 5.49
CA TYR A 10 -3.77 0.65 4.99
C TYR A 10 -4.15 1.69 3.91
N GLY A 11 -5.42 1.86 3.59
CA GLY A 11 -5.89 2.86 2.62
C GLY A 11 -5.50 4.30 2.96
N PHE A 12 -5.32 4.62 4.25
CA PHE A 12 -4.89 5.94 4.69
C PHE A 12 -3.43 6.26 4.30
N TYR A 13 -2.57 5.27 4.21
CA TYR A 13 -1.17 5.48 3.80
C TYR A 13 -1.03 5.95 2.35
N TRP A 14 -2.00 5.65 1.49
CA TRP A 14 -2.06 6.21 0.14
C TRP A 14 -2.17 7.73 0.14
N ILE A 15 -2.97 8.28 1.03
CA ILE A 15 -3.16 9.71 1.18
C ILE A 15 -1.84 10.35 1.63
N ILE A 16 -1.19 9.76 2.63
CA ILE A 16 0.12 10.24 3.12
C ILE A 16 1.17 10.19 2.01
N ALA A 17 1.24 9.09 1.25
CA ALA A 17 2.20 8.94 0.16
C ALA A 17 1.96 9.96 -0.97
N ILE A 18 0.70 10.28 -1.28
CA ILE A 18 0.35 11.32 -2.24
C ILE A 18 0.81 12.70 -1.72
N PHE A 19 0.53 13.03 -0.46
CA PHE A 19 0.96 14.31 0.12
C PHE A 19 2.47 14.44 0.17
N LEU A 20 3.21 13.39 0.55
CA LEU A 20 4.67 13.41 0.54
C LEU A 20 5.22 13.56 -0.87
N GLY A 21 4.67 12.83 -1.85
CA GLY A 21 5.05 12.98 -3.25
C GLY A 21 4.81 14.38 -3.79
N GLN A 22 3.66 14.98 -3.47
CA GLN A 22 3.34 16.36 -3.85
C GLN A 22 4.21 17.38 -3.13
N GLY A 23 4.60 17.13 -1.89
CA GLY A 23 5.52 17.98 -1.13
C GLY A 23 6.90 18.06 -1.78
N VAL A 24 7.45 16.94 -2.24
CA VAL A 24 8.72 16.91 -2.99
C VAL A 24 8.60 17.68 -4.29
N VAL A 25 7.51 17.47 -5.04
CA VAL A 25 7.26 18.19 -6.30
C VAL A 25 7.09 19.68 -6.07
N GLY A 26 6.34 20.09 -5.04
CA GLY A 26 6.19 21.49 -4.64
C GLY A 26 7.54 22.15 -4.31
N SER A 27 8.42 21.44 -3.61
CA SER A 27 9.77 21.94 -3.29
C SER A 27 10.62 22.12 -4.56
N ILE A 28 10.59 21.17 -5.48
CA ILE A 28 11.30 21.28 -6.77
C ILE A 28 10.73 22.48 -7.57
N PHE A 29 9.41 22.64 -7.59
CA PHE A 29 8.76 23.76 -8.28
C PHE A 29 9.20 25.12 -7.70
N LEU A 30 9.26 25.26 -6.39
CA LEU A 30 9.73 26.49 -5.75
C LEU A 30 11.20 26.79 -6.07
N ILE A 31 12.06 25.78 -6.15
CA ILE A 31 13.46 25.93 -6.56
C ILE A 31 13.53 26.42 -8.02
N ILE A 32 12.77 25.80 -8.92
CA ILE A 32 12.72 26.18 -10.34
C ILE A 32 12.20 27.63 -10.49
N LEU A 33 11.13 27.98 -9.77
CA LEU A 33 10.60 29.35 -9.74
C LEU A 33 11.65 30.35 -9.24
N GLY A 34 12.38 30.04 -8.18
CA GLY A 34 13.46 30.87 -7.67
C GLY A 34 14.58 31.11 -8.71
N ILE A 35 14.92 30.05 -9.45
CA ILE A 35 15.92 30.15 -10.54
C ILE A 35 15.36 30.94 -11.74
N THR A 36 14.10 30.73 -12.12
CA THR A 36 13.48 31.39 -13.28
C THR A 36 13.24 32.87 -13.01
N GLN A 37 12.85 33.28 -11.80
CA GLN A 37 12.74 34.69 -11.44
C GLN A 37 14.08 35.43 -11.55
N SER A 38 15.20 34.73 -11.37
CA SER A 38 16.54 35.29 -11.59
C SER A 38 16.88 35.45 -13.09
N ILE A 39 16.10 34.79 -14.00
CA ILE A 39 16.32 34.75 -15.45
C ILE A 39 15.21 35.54 -16.22
N GLU A 40 14.26 36.13 -15.50
CA GLU A 40 13.07 36.80 -16.05
C GLU A 40 13.28 37.80 -17.17
N PRO A 41 14.39 38.57 -17.26
CA PRO A 41 14.55 39.49 -18.40
C PRO A 41 14.67 38.78 -19.76
N PHE A 42 14.92 37.48 -19.80
CA PHE A 42 15.23 36.77 -21.03
C PHE A 42 14.02 36.00 -21.65
N LEU A 43 12.98 35.69 -20.85
CA LEU A 43 11.87 34.81 -21.25
C LEU A 43 10.57 35.53 -21.63
N LEU A 44 10.42 36.80 -21.34
CA LEU A 44 9.15 37.55 -21.49
C LEU A 44 8.85 38.07 -22.88
N THR A 45 9.59 37.72 -23.90
CA THR A 45 9.36 38.25 -25.28
C THR A 45 8.19 37.61 -26.04
N SER A 46 7.48 36.62 -25.48
CA SER A 46 6.35 36.02 -26.20
C SER A 46 5.28 35.48 -25.24
N TYR A 47 4.36 36.36 -24.88
CA TYR A 47 3.19 36.05 -24.02
C TYR A 47 2.38 34.79 -24.43
N LYS A 48 2.35 34.45 -25.74
CA LYS A 48 1.69 33.27 -26.26
C LYS A 48 2.42 31.94 -25.95
N TYR A 49 3.73 31.96 -25.86
CA TYR A 49 4.54 30.77 -25.58
C TYR A 49 4.72 30.56 -24.08
N GLY A 50 4.64 31.62 -23.26
CA GLY A 50 4.72 31.54 -21.81
C GLY A 50 3.67 30.62 -21.22
N LEU A 51 2.41 30.76 -21.61
CA LEU A 51 1.29 29.96 -21.12
C LEU A 51 1.40 28.47 -21.47
N LEU A 52 1.95 28.15 -22.66
CA LEU A 52 2.18 26.76 -23.09
C LEU A 52 3.35 26.12 -22.31
N ILE A 53 4.41 26.90 -22.05
CA ILE A 53 5.57 26.43 -21.28
C ILE A 53 5.17 26.20 -19.82
N GLU A 54 4.44 27.12 -19.21
CA GLU A 54 3.93 27.01 -17.85
C GLU A 54 3.01 25.77 -17.70
N GLY A 55 2.08 25.59 -18.64
CA GLY A 55 1.20 24.42 -18.66
C GLY A 55 1.97 23.10 -18.81
N ALA A 56 2.99 23.06 -19.66
CA ALA A 56 3.84 21.89 -19.83
C ALA A 56 4.68 21.58 -18.58
N ILE A 57 5.20 22.62 -17.90
CA ILE A 57 5.93 22.45 -16.64
C ILE A 57 5.00 21.91 -15.54
N ILE A 58 3.81 22.47 -15.39
CA ILE A 58 2.83 21.99 -14.41
C ILE A 58 2.47 20.52 -14.68
N LEU A 59 2.20 20.17 -15.92
CA LEU A 59 1.89 18.80 -16.32
C LEU A 59 3.05 17.84 -16.01
N ALA A 60 4.28 18.24 -16.34
CA ALA A 60 5.47 17.44 -16.03
C ALA A 60 5.64 17.23 -14.52
N LEU A 61 5.39 18.26 -13.70
CA LEU A 61 5.47 18.19 -12.26
C LEU A 61 4.39 17.25 -11.67
N ILE A 62 3.17 17.28 -12.20
CA ILE A 62 2.10 16.36 -11.79
C ILE A 62 2.51 14.90 -12.11
N ILE A 63 3.08 14.66 -13.30
CA ILE A 63 3.54 13.32 -13.68
C ILE A 63 4.68 12.84 -12.76
N ILE A 64 5.67 13.68 -12.52
CA ILE A 64 6.79 13.37 -11.61
C ILE A 64 6.26 13.10 -10.20
N GLY A 65 5.30 13.90 -9.69
CA GLY A 65 4.67 13.71 -8.40
C GLY A 65 3.93 12.38 -8.30
N ALA A 66 3.21 12.00 -9.35
CA ALA A 66 2.52 10.71 -9.40
C ALA A 66 3.50 9.52 -9.42
N LEU A 67 4.60 9.63 -10.18
CA LEU A 67 5.64 8.61 -10.25
C LEU A 67 6.39 8.47 -8.92
N THR A 68 6.79 9.57 -8.30
CA THR A 68 7.45 9.54 -7.00
C THR A 68 6.54 8.99 -5.90
N SER A 69 5.27 9.40 -5.86
CA SER A 69 4.28 8.83 -4.92
C SER A 69 4.14 7.33 -5.10
N SER A 70 4.11 6.85 -6.34
CA SER A 70 4.04 5.42 -6.66
C SER A 70 5.26 4.64 -6.16
N VAL A 71 6.47 5.19 -6.35
CA VAL A 71 7.71 4.58 -5.84
C VAL A 71 7.70 4.53 -4.31
N TRP A 72 7.28 5.61 -3.64
CA TRP A 72 7.18 5.65 -2.19
C TRP A 72 6.21 4.59 -1.66
N ILE A 73 5.04 4.45 -2.29
CA ILE A 73 4.05 3.43 -1.90
C ILE A 73 4.68 2.04 -1.96
N THR A 74 5.36 1.69 -3.05
CA THR A 74 5.96 0.35 -3.21
C THR A 74 7.14 0.09 -2.29
N LEU A 75 7.88 1.12 -1.89
CA LEU A 75 9.04 0.99 -0.99
C LEU A 75 8.62 0.88 0.48
N PHE A 76 7.61 1.64 0.89
CA PHE A 76 7.24 1.76 2.31
C PHE A 76 6.05 0.88 2.71
N ILE A 77 5.11 0.61 1.80
CA ILE A 77 3.98 -0.24 2.12
C ILE A 77 4.30 -1.68 1.71
N LYS A 78 4.91 -2.41 2.62
CA LYS A 78 5.21 -3.85 2.45
C LYS A 78 4.04 -4.75 2.83
N ASN A 79 3.05 -4.20 3.52
CA ASN A 79 1.89 -4.94 4.00
C ASN A 79 0.77 -4.98 2.95
N PRO A 80 -0.04 -6.03 2.92
CA PRO A 80 -1.17 -6.11 2.01
C PRO A 80 -2.18 -5.00 2.28
N ILE A 81 -2.78 -4.46 1.22
CA ILE A 81 -3.84 -3.44 1.32
C ILE A 81 -5.23 -4.06 1.49
N LYS A 82 -5.41 -5.26 1.00
CA LYS A 82 -6.65 -6.04 1.11
C LYS A 82 -6.38 -7.52 0.99
N PHE A 83 -7.34 -8.31 1.44
CA PHE A 83 -7.42 -9.75 1.23
C PHE A 83 -8.59 -10.05 0.31
N VAL A 84 -8.38 -10.96 -0.63
CA VAL A 84 -9.41 -11.45 -1.55
C VAL A 84 -9.67 -12.90 -1.20
N ILE A 85 -10.90 -13.21 -0.84
CA ILE A 85 -11.38 -14.53 -0.48
C ILE A 85 -12.35 -14.96 -1.57
N THR A 86 -12.12 -16.13 -2.12
CA THR A 86 -13.00 -16.78 -3.09
C THR A 86 -13.46 -18.12 -2.52
N ASP A 87 -14.33 -18.82 -3.20
CA ASP A 87 -14.80 -20.15 -2.75
C ASP A 87 -13.64 -21.18 -2.67
N GLU A 88 -12.49 -20.92 -3.30
CA GLU A 88 -11.39 -21.87 -3.42
C GLU A 88 -10.12 -21.47 -2.66
N TYR A 89 -9.84 -20.18 -2.55
CA TYR A 89 -8.58 -19.68 -1.98
C TYR A 89 -8.71 -18.32 -1.33
N ILE A 90 -7.75 -18.03 -0.45
CA ILE A 90 -7.47 -16.68 0.06
C ILE A 90 -6.16 -16.18 -0.49
N GLN A 91 -6.11 -14.89 -0.82
CA GLN A 91 -4.94 -14.22 -1.37
C GLN A 91 -4.80 -12.80 -0.83
N ALA A 92 -3.61 -12.43 -0.40
CA ALA A 92 -3.30 -11.05 -0.04
C ALA A 92 -2.90 -10.24 -1.28
N VAL A 93 -3.37 -9.01 -1.36
CA VAL A 93 -3.09 -8.06 -2.44
C VAL A 93 -2.16 -6.98 -1.90
N LEU A 94 -0.95 -6.94 -2.43
CA LEU A 94 0.02 -5.89 -2.13
C LEU A 94 -0.25 -4.64 -2.97
N PRO A 95 0.15 -3.45 -2.50
CA PRO A 95 0.01 -2.23 -3.28
C PRO A 95 0.79 -2.37 -4.60
N GLY A 96 0.08 -2.21 -5.71
CA GLY A 96 0.69 -2.15 -7.04
C GLY A 96 1.35 -0.80 -7.28
N SER A 97 2.45 -0.76 -8.04
CA SER A 97 2.99 0.50 -8.53
C SER A 97 2.28 0.95 -9.81
N LEU A 98 2.19 2.27 -10.04
CA LEU A 98 1.67 2.82 -11.30
C LEU A 98 2.53 2.39 -12.51
N ILE A 99 3.79 2.05 -12.26
CA ILE A 99 4.75 1.62 -13.29
C ILE A 99 4.59 0.12 -13.58
N SER A 100 4.25 -0.67 -12.57
CA SER A 100 3.97 -2.10 -12.71
C SER A 100 2.47 -2.32 -12.59
N LYS A 101 1.80 -2.64 -13.70
CA LYS A 101 0.38 -3.04 -13.70
C LYS A 101 0.12 -4.37 -13.00
N SER A 102 1.15 -5.10 -12.61
CA SER A 102 1.00 -6.29 -11.78
C SER A 102 0.77 -5.85 -10.34
N SER A 103 -0.49 -5.86 -9.90
CA SER A 103 -0.77 -6.05 -8.49
C SER A 103 0.09 -7.23 -8.06
N SER A 104 1.02 -6.99 -7.13
CA SER A 104 1.82 -8.08 -6.59
C SER A 104 0.89 -8.90 -5.73
N PHE A 105 0.39 -9.98 -6.29
CA PHE A 105 -0.36 -10.95 -5.52
C PHE A 105 0.63 -11.79 -4.73
N THR A 106 0.31 -12.02 -3.48
CA THR A 106 1.02 -13.04 -2.70
C THR A 106 0.62 -14.44 -3.18
N GLU A 107 1.24 -15.44 -2.61
CA GLU A 107 0.87 -16.83 -2.81
C GLU A 107 -0.61 -17.05 -2.47
N ARG A 108 -1.27 -17.88 -3.26
CA ARG A 108 -2.65 -18.29 -3.01
C ARG A 108 -2.65 -19.44 -2.03
N HIS A 109 -3.46 -19.31 -0.99
CA HIS A 109 -3.64 -20.37 -0.02
C HIS A 109 -5.01 -21.00 -0.23
N PRO A 110 -5.10 -22.32 -0.46
CA PRO A 110 -6.38 -23.00 -0.62
C PRO A 110 -7.18 -22.93 0.68
N LEU A 111 -8.49 -22.76 0.55
CA LEU A 111 -9.40 -22.79 1.72
C LEU A 111 -9.76 -24.20 2.15
N GLU A 112 -9.60 -25.15 1.25
CA GLU A 112 -9.91 -26.55 1.54
C GLU A 112 -9.02 -27.08 2.67
N GLY A 113 -9.67 -27.65 3.68
CA GLY A 113 -8.99 -28.27 4.82
C GLY A 113 -8.55 -27.31 5.92
N ILE A 114 -8.81 -26.00 5.84
CA ILE A 114 -8.59 -25.08 6.95
C ILE A 114 -9.61 -25.37 8.05
N THR A 115 -9.13 -25.55 9.27
CA THR A 115 -9.96 -25.82 10.46
C THR A 115 -9.96 -24.67 11.46
N SER A 116 -8.88 -23.88 11.49
CA SER A 116 -8.75 -22.72 12.37
C SER A 116 -7.69 -21.74 11.88
N ILE A 117 -7.72 -20.53 12.41
CA ILE A 117 -6.69 -19.53 12.20
C ILE A 117 -5.97 -19.29 13.53
N GLU A 118 -4.65 -19.40 13.54
CA GLU A 118 -3.82 -18.97 14.68
C GLU A 118 -3.31 -17.56 14.41
N LEU A 119 -3.67 -16.60 15.27
CA LEU A 119 -3.25 -15.23 15.16
C LEU A 119 -2.10 -14.94 16.11
N GLU A 120 -0.99 -14.46 15.58
CA GLU A 120 0.20 -14.06 16.32
C GLU A 120 0.43 -12.55 16.16
N GLU A 121 0.79 -11.87 17.24
CA GLU A 121 1.19 -10.46 17.22
C GLU A 121 2.66 -10.34 16.80
N VAL A 122 2.95 -9.43 15.90
CA VAL A 122 4.30 -9.10 15.46
C VAL A 122 4.57 -7.63 15.76
N VAL A 123 5.43 -7.40 16.75
CA VAL A 123 5.90 -6.07 17.12
C VAL A 123 7.18 -5.79 16.33
N SER A 124 7.12 -4.85 15.41
CA SER A 124 8.29 -4.34 14.69
C SER A 124 8.74 -3.03 15.33
N ARG A 125 10.02 -2.93 15.66
CA ARG A 125 10.63 -1.69 16.17
C ARG A 125 11.49 -1.10 15.07
N ASP A 126 11.35 0.20 14.83
CA ASP A 126 12.24 0.94 13.97
C ASP A 126 13.48 1.44 14.74
N ASP A 127 14.50 1.88 14.00
CA ASP A 127 15.76 2.35 14.58
C ASP A 127 15.59 3.66 15.38
N GLU A 128 14.46 4.35 15.24
CA GLU A 128 14.11 5.58 15.94
C GLU A 128 13.30 5.32 17.23
N GLY A 129 13.04 4.04 17.55
CA GLY A 129 12.32 3.62 18.76
C GLY A 129 10.80 3.60 18.62
N GLY A 130 10.27 3.84 17.41
CA GLY A 130 8.86 3.64 17.08
C GLY A 130 8.52 2.15 17.08
N ALA A 131 7.37 1.78 17.68
CA ALA A 131 6.86 0.43 17.62
C ALA A 131 5.62 0.38 16.73
N SER A 132 5.62 -0.51 15.74
CA SER A 132 4.44 -0.83 14.95
C SER A 132 3.98 -2.26 15.24
N ILE A 133 2.68 -2.41 15.45
CA ILE A 133 2.06 -3.70 15.69
C ILE A 133 1.37 -4.15 14.39
N SER A 134 1.64 -5.36 14.00
CA SER A 134 0.93 -6.06 12.92
C SER A 134 0.65 -7.50 13.37
N TYR A 135 -0.22 -8.18 12.63
CA TYR A 135 -0.59 -9.54 12.97
C TYR A 135 -0.25 -10.48 11.83
N THR A 136 0.05 -11.70 12.21
CA THR A 136 0.27 -12.81 11.28
C THR A 136 -0.75 -13.90 11.57
N ALA A 137 -1.53 -14.28 10.57
CA ALA A 137 -2.49 -15.37 10.66
C ALA A 137 -1.93 -16.62 9.99
N LYS A 138 -1.77 -17.69 10.75
CA LYS A 138 -1.45 -19.03 10.24
C LYS A 138 -2.75 -19.77 9.98
N LEU A 139 -2.91 -20.24 8.76
CA LEU A 139 -4.04 -21.07 8.34
C LEU A 139 -3.75 -22.52 8.71
N ILE A 140 -4.46 -23.01 9.72
CA ILE A 140 -4.22 -24.34 10.29
C ILE A 140 -5.22 -25.33 9.71
N GLY A 141 -4.69 -26.40 9.17
CA GLY A 141 -5.45 -27.51 8.64
C GLY A 141 -5.63 -28.67 9.61
N PHE A 142 -6.13 -29.78 9.09
CA PHE A 142 -6.28 -31.01 9.87
C PHE A 142 -4.95 -31.42 10.51
N TYR A 143 -5.02 -31.93 11.73
CA TYR A 143 -3.87 -32.37 12.54
C TYR A 143 -2.88 -31.25 12.90
N GLY A 144 -3.32 -29.97 12.86
CA GLY A 144 -2.46 -28.85 13.20
C GLY A 144 -1.40 -28.48 12.13
N THR A 145 -1.59 -28.95 10.90
CA THR A 145 -0.67 -28.62 9.79
C THR A 145 -0.84 -27.18 9.35
N ASN A 146 0.26 -26.46 9.14
CA ASN A 146 0.20 -25.11 8.57
C ASN A 146 0.02 -25.20 7.04
N ILE A 147 -1.14 -24.74 6.55
CA ILE A 147 -1.51 -24.71 5.13
C ILE A 147 -0.95 -23.44 4.48
N GLY A 148 -0.90 -22.34 5.23
CA GLY A 148 -0.46 -21.04 4.70
C GLY A 148 -0.33 -19.99 5.79
N THR A 149 0.28 -18.87 5.44
CA THR A 149 0.51 -17.77 6.38
C THR A 149 0.20 -16.43 5.74
N LEU A 150 -0.75 -15.71 6.32
CA LEU A 150 -1.09 -14.35 5.94
C LEU A 150 -0.33 -13.38 6.85
N ARG A 151 0.50 -12.52 6.28
CA ARG A 151 1.31 -11.57 7.04
C ARG A 151 0.81 -10.14 6.85
N GLY A 152 1.13 -9.27 7.82
CA GLY A 152 0.87 -7.85 7.73
C GLY A 152 -0.61 -7.49 7.87
N ILE A 153 -1.37 -8.23 8.65
CA ILE A 153 -2.74 -7.90 9.02
C ILE A 153 -2.70 -6.70 9.97
N ALA A 154 -3.48 -5.66 9.67
CA ALA A 154 -3.39 -4.37 10.37
C ALA A 154 -4.01 -4.40 11.77
N SER A 155 -5.01 -5.24 11.98
CA SER A 155 -5.73 -5.32 13.27
C SER A 155 -6.34 -6.69 13.49
N THR A 156 -6.67 -6.98 14.75
CA THR A 156 -7.42 -8.19 15.11
C THR A 156 -8.80 -8.22 14.45
N GLY A 157 -9.45 -7.05 14.24
CA GLY A 157 -10.75 -6.96 13.57
C GLY A 157 -10.69 -7.46 12.12
N VAL A 158 -9.64 -7.13 11.38
CA VAL A 158 -9.43 -7.66 10.02
C VAL A 158 -9.22 -9.18 10.05
N ALA A 159 -8.53 -9.70 11.06
CA ALA A 159 -8.36 -11.15 11.22
C ALA A 159 -9.69 -11.85 11.54
N ASP A 160 -10.55 -11.22 12.36
CA ASP A 160 -11.89 -11.73 12.66
C ASP A 160 -12.77 -11.75 11.40
N GLU A 161 -12.76 -10.67 10.59
CA GLU A 161 -13.47 -10.63 9.30
C GLU A 161 -12.99 -11.74 8.35
N ILE A 162 -11.68 -12.01 8.28
CA ILE A 162 -11.12 -13.11 7.48
C ILE A 162 -11.63 -14.46 7.99
N ALA A 163 -11.62 -14.68 9.30
CA ALA A 163 -12.06 -15.93 9.92
C ALA A 163 -13.57 -16.17 9.68
N ASP A 164 -14.37 -15.12 9.81
CA ASP A 164 -15.82 -15.17 9.56
C ASP A 164 -16.12 -15.48 8.08
N ALA A 165 -15.39 -14.84 7.15
CA ALA A 165 -15.56 -15.06 5.71
C ALA A 165 -15.18 -16.48 5.29
N ILE A 166 -14.20 -17.10 5.96
CA ILE A 166 -13.79 -18.49 5.73
C ILE A 166 -14.70 -19.47 6.48
N GLY A 167 -15.38 -19.01 7.55
CA GLY A 167 -16.23 -19.84 8.40
C GLY A 167 -15.45 -20.70 9.41
N VAL A 168 -14.30 -20.21 9.91
CA VAL A 168 -13.45 -20.92 10.87
C VAL A 168 -13.21 -20.11 12.15
N GLY A 169 -12.87 -20.82 13.23
CA GLY A 169 -12.51 -20.17 14.51
C GLY A 169 -11.12 -19.57 14.50
N ILE A 170 -10.94 -18.54 15.33
CA ILE A 170 -9.63 -17.90 15.55
C ILE A 170 -9.08 -18.24 16.92
N VAL A 171 -7.80 -18.64 16.97
CA VAL A 171 -7.04 -18.86 18.20
C VAL A 171 -6.00 -17.75 18.30
N ARG A 172 -6.11 -16.91 19.33
CA ARG A 172 -5.18 -15.81 19.56
C ARG A 172 -4.04 -16.29 20.45
N LYS A 173 -2.82 -16.15 19.95
CA LYS A 173 -1.57 -16.43 20.68
C LYS A 173 -0.87 -15.12 20.96
N PHE A 174 -1.40 -14.35 21.90
CA PHE A 174 -0.76 -13.16 22.43
C PHE A 174 -0.18 -13.50 23.80
N ASP A 175 1.07 -13.15 24.03
CA ASP A 175 1.73 -13.22 25.34
C ASP A 175 1.39 -11.98 26.18
#